data_c61be241fd115346e0324d2a84ba7b02
#
_entry.id   c61be241fd115346e0324d2a84ba7b02
#
_cell.length_a   1.000
_cell.length_b   1.000
_cell.length_c   1.000
_cell.angle_alpha   90.00
_cell.angle_beta   90.00
_cell.angle_gamma   90.00
#
_symmetry.space_group_name_H-M   'P 1'
#
loop_
_entity.id
_entity.type
_entity.pdbx_description
1 polymer ?
#
loop_
_entity_poly.entity_id
_entity_poly.type
_entity_poly.pdbx_seq_one_letter_code
_entity_poly.pdbx_strand_id
1 'polypeptide(L)'
;MLPAVIDSPRPRRRVARVLGVVVVALSVLAACRVAWVVAVPTGDGERAEQVRFLESALAGGAGEDMQALFPEGYFFTHVLTGLAAARPAAPGDADALRVARTALDALGSPAGTAPFPATAQPANGVFWAGWSLALAVEVARLSERAEDRTDVARRAGELRDALTADADGFLEAYPGQVWPCDTVVAVAALARSRAVAAVPGVDEAVEWWTARTRAVRDPATGLLPHRLAADGTVLEGPRASSQALMLAFLPDIDPGAAATDYRRFVEAFVVRELGLVGVREYPVGTEGEGDVDSGPLIAGVSLSASAVALAAADRQGDTGLAATLDAEAELFALPVPWFDGRRYAFGLLPVADAFLAWARAEPAAAGGTGPTDAPGWLWPVWLLVALLPGAALVLVPRTRRLLVPAHSTG
;
A
#
# COMPACT_ATOMS: atom_id res chain seq x y z
N MET A 1 53.11 15.87 -56.12
CA MET A 1 51.67 16.04 -55.86
C MET A 1 51.29 15.03 -54.77
N LEU A 2 51.21 15.46 -53.50
CA LEU A 2 50.76 14.61 -52.39
C LEU A 2 49.23 14.74 -52.27
N PRO A 3 48.46 13.65 -52.09
CA PRO A 3 47.03 13.75 -51.92
C PRO A 3 46.68 14.34 -50.55
N ALA A 4 45.75 15.31 -50.55
CA ALA A 4 45.20 15.89 -49.33
C ALA A 4 44.44 14.80 -48.54
N VAL A 5 44.89 14.59 -47.30
CA VAL A 5 44.20 13.78 -46.32
C VAL A 5 42.92 14.48 -45.89
N ILE A 6 41.79 14.03 -46.38
CA ILE A 6 40.47 14.49 -45.95
C ILE A 6 40.29 13.94 -44.53
N ASP A 7 40.44 14.79 -43.53
CA ASP A 7 40.24 14.50 -42.11
C ASP A 7 38.70 14.33 -41.89
N SER A 8 38.23 13.08 -41.93
CA SER A 8 36.83 12.73 -41.71
C SER A 8 36.50 13.02 -40.23
N PRO A 9 35.45 13.77 -39.93
CA PRO A 9 35.11 14.13 -38.54
C PRO A 9 34.78 12.90 -37.73
N ARG A 10 35.61 12.62 -36.76
CA ARG A 10 35.71 11.46 -35.88
C ARG A 10 34.35 11.00 -35.40
N PRO A 11 33.94 9.75 -35.60
CA PRO A 11 32.64 9.19 -35.18
C PRO A 11 32.41 9.35 -33.65
N ARG A 12 33.47 9.37 -32.85
CA ARG A 12 33.44 9.62 -31.39
C ARG A 12 32.79 10.95 -31.00
N ARG A 13 32.97 12.03 -31.76
CA ARG A 13 32.36 13.35 -31.44
C ARG A 13 30.86 13.38 -31.72
N ARG A 14 30.36 12.63 -32.70
CA ARG A 14 28.91 12.50 -32.97
C ARG A 14 28.23 11.68 -31.87
N VAL A 15 28.81 10.55 -31.50
CA VAL A 15 28.32 9.72 -30.38
C VAL A 15 28.26 10.50 -29.06
N ALA A 16 29.33 11.22 -28.72
CA ALA A 16 29.35 12.04 -27.50
C ALA A 16 28.28 13.16 -27.50
N ARG A 17 27.99 13.75 -28.69
CA ARG A 17 26.89 14.74 -28.79
C ARG A 17 25.53 14.10 -28.60
N VAL A 18 25.29 12.95 -29.22
CA VAL A 18 24.02 12.22 -29.08
C VAL A 18 23.81 11.82 -27.64
N LEU A 19 24.81 11.23 -26.97
CA LEU A 19 24.74 10.89 -25.55
C LEU A 19 24.46 12.12 -24.69
N GLY A 20 25.11 13.25 -24.98
CA GLY A 20 24.86 14.51 -24.28
C GLY A 20 23.41 14.99 -24.40
N VAL A 21 22.85 14.92 -25.62
CA VAL A 21 21.44 15.29 -25.85
C VAL A 21 20.51 14.33 -25.11
N VAL A 22 20.79 13.04 -25.12
CA VAL A 22 19.99 12.02 -24.39
C VAL A 22 20.02 12.30 -22.88
N VAL A 23 21.17 12.56 -22.30
CA VAL A 23 21.28 12.88 -20.85
C VAL A 23 20.51 14.16 -20.51
N VAL A 24 20.60 15.20 -21.33
CA VAL A 24 19.85 16.46 -21.11
C VAL A 24 18.33 16.16 -21.20
N ALA A 25 17.89 15.42 -22.21
CA ALA A 25 16.48 15.05 -22.38
C ALA A 25 15.96 14.24 -21.18
N LEU A 26 16.73 13.25 -20.72
CA LEU A 26 16.36 12.44 -19.54
C LEU A 26 16.33 13.29 -18.25
N SER A 27 17.27 14.22 -18.09
CA SER A 27 17.26 15.14 -16.94
C SER A 27 16.04 16.05 -16.92
N VAL A 28 15.65 16.59 -18.08
CA VAL A 28 14.44 17.40 -18.22
C VAL A 28 13.20 16.56 -17.96
N LEU A 29 13.13 15.37 -18.54
CA LEU A 29 11.99 14.44 -18.33
C LEU A 29 11.82 14.07 -16.85
N ALA A 30 12.93 13.74 -16.17
CA ALA A 30 12.90 13.44 -14.74
C ALA A 30 12.45 14.64 -13.89
N ALA A 31 12.95 15.85 -14.21
CA ALA A 31 12.52 17.07 -13.55
C ALA A 31 11.04 17.40 -13.79
N CYS A 32 10.56 17.23 -15.02
CA CYS A 32 9.14 17.37 -15.35
C CYS A 32 8.29 16.35 -14.57
N ARG A 33 8.77 15.12 -14.42
CA ARG A 33 8.08 14.08 -13.66
C ARG A 33 7.96 14.46 -12.18
N VAL A 34 9.04 14.92 -11.54
CA VAL A 34 9.00 15.41 -10.15
C VAL A 34 8.00 16.56 -10.01
N ALA A 35 8.06 17.55 -10.91
CA ALA A 35 7.14 18.69 -10.87
C ALA A 35 5.68 18.25 -11.08
N TRP A 36 5.44 17.28 -11.95
CA TRP A 36 4.11 16.77 -12.26
C TRP A 36 3.48 16.10 -11.03
N VAL A 37 4.16 15.16 -10.37
CA VAL A 37 3.60 14.41 -9.24
C VAL A 37 3.32 15.29 -8.02
N VAL A 38 4.02 16.42 -7.90
CA VAL A 38 3.75 17.42 -6.85
C VAL A 38 2.54 18.29 -7.19
N ALA A 39 2.35 18.62 -8.47
CA ALA A 39 1.31 19.55 -8.90
C ALA A 39 -0.04 18.85 -9.20
N VAL A 40 -0.02 17.57 -9.51
CA VAL A 40 -1.19 16.82 -9.98
C VAL A 40 -1.37 15.58 -9.11
N PRO A 41 -2.22 15.64 -8.09
CA PRO A 41 -2.54 14.48 -7.27
C PRO A 41 -3.29 13.41 -8.10
N THR A 42 -3.16 12.15 -7.69
CA THR A 42 -3.90 11.03 -8.29
C THR A 42 -5.39 11.21 -8.08
N GLY A 43 -6.14 11.22 -9.18
CA GLY A 43 -7.59 11.43 -9.18
C GLY A 43 -8.40 10.14 -9.30
N ASP A 44 -9.73 10.28 -9.30
CA ASP A 44 -10.67 9.16 -9.46
C ASP A 44 -10.49 8.43 -10.80
N GLY A 45 -10.15 9.19 -11.86
CA GLY A 45 -9.91 8.63 -13.19
C GLY A 45 -8.74 7.66 -13.22
N GLU A 46 -7.61 8.04 -12.64
CA GLU A 46 -6.42 7.20 -12.55
C GLU A 46 -6.66 5.95 -11.70
N ARG A 47 -7.42 6.09 -10.59
CA ARG A 47 -7.82 4.95 -9.75
C ARG A 47 -8.70 3.97 -10.52
N ALA A 48 -9.69 4.45 -11.26
CA ALA A 48 -10.54 3.61 -12.10
C ALA A 48 -9.74 2.90 -13.20
N GLU A 49 -8.72 3.56 -13.79
CA GLU A 49 -7.80 2.95 -14.74
C GLU A 49 -6.94 1.85 -14.11
N GLN A 50 -6.50 2.03 -12.87
CA GLN A 50 -5.75 1.01 -12.13
C GLN A 50 -6.61 -0.23 -11.84
N VAL A 51 -7.87 -0.05 -11.44
CA VAL A 51 -8.81 -1.16 -11.24
C VAL A 51 -9.05 -1.91 -12.56
N ARG A 52 -9.24 -1.21 -13.68
CA ARG A 52 -9.40 -1.88 -15.01
C ARG A 52 -8.18 -2.73 -15.39
N PHE A 53 -6.97 -2.21 -15.13
CA PHE A 53 -5.75 -3.02 -15.35
C PHE A 53 -5.77 -4.28 -14.48
N LEU A 54 -6.10 -4.17 -13.19
CA LEU A 54 -6.16 -5.30 -12.27
C LEU A 54 -7.20 -6.34 -12.70
N GLU A 55 -8.38 -5.92 -13.15
CA GLU A 55 -9.38 -6.84 -13.72
C GLU A 55 -8.84 -7.59 -14.94
N SER A 56 -8.19 -6.88 -15.88
CA SER A 56 -7.59 -7.48 -17.06
C SER A 56 -6.46 -8.46 -16.70
N ALA A 57 -5.62 -8.09 -15.74
CA ALA A 57 -4.53 -8.93 -15.26
C ALA A 57 -5.04 -10.21 -14.57
N LEU A 58 -6.05 -10.09 -13.70
CA LEU A 58 -6.70 -11.22 -13.04
C LEU A 58 -7.38 -12.17 -14.03
N ALA A 59 -8.05 -11.62 -15.04
CA ALA A 59 -8.62 -12.43 -16.13
C ALA A 59 -7.52 -13.14 -16.97
N GLY A 60 -6.30 -12.63 -16.96
CA GLY A 60 -5.13 -13.21 -17.61
C GLY A 60 -4.32 -14.20 -16.75
N GLY A 61 -4.74 -14.50 -15.51
CA GLY A 61 -4.06 -15.46 -14.63
C GLY A 61 -3.10 -14.82 -13.61
N ALA A 62 -3.13 -13.51 -13.44
CA ALA A 62 -2.24 -12.82 -12.49
C ALA A 62 -2.43 -13.28 -11.02
N GLY A 63 -3.62 -13.77 -10.65
CA GLY A 63 -3.84 -14.32 -9.32
C GLY A 63 -2.95 -15.55 -9.05
N GLU A 64 -2.93 -16.48 -9.98
CA GLU A 64 -2.13 -17.70 -9.95
C GLU A 64 -0.63 -17.39 -9.98
N ASP A 65 -0.22 -16.41 -10.79
CA ASP A 65 1.17 -15.95 -10.86
C ASP A 65 1.61 -15.36 -9.50
N MET A 66 0.78 -14.57 -8.86
CA MET A 66 1.07 -14.00 -7.54
C MET A 66 1.09 -15.07 -6.45
N GLN A 67 0.22 -16.09 -6.50
CA GLN A 67 0.25 -17.23 -5.58
C GLN A 67 1.51 -18.07 -5.72
N ALA A 68 2.10 -18.13 -6.91
CA ALA A 68 3.39 -18.79 -7.11
C ALA A 68 4.55 -18.03 -6.45
N LEU A 69 4.41 -16.74 -6.17
CA LEU A 69 5.41 -15.93 -5.45
C LEU A 69 5.29 -16.07 -3.93
N PHE A 70 4.05 -16.08 -3.40
CA PHE A 70 3.76 -16.27 -1.98
C PHE A 70 2.33 -16.80 -1.80
N PRO A 71 2.05 -17.59 -0.75
CA PRO A 71 0.81 -18.35 -0.62
C PRO A 71 -0.48 -17.52 -0.76
N GLU A 72 -0.52 -16.33 -0.20
CA GLU A 72 -1.69 -15.45 -0.19
C GLU A 72 -1.82 -14.56 -1.45
N GLY A 73 -0.91 -14.68 -2.42
CA GLY A 73 -0.82 -13.81 -3.59
C GLY A 73 -2.09 -13.77 -4.43
N TYR A 74 -2.72 -14.93 -4.69
CA TYR A 74 -4.02 -15.02 -5.35
C TYR A 74 -5.09 -14.27 -4.56
N PHE A 75 -5.17 -14.58 -3.28
CA PHE A 75 -6.17 -14.03 -2.38
C PHE A 75 -6.07 -12.51 -2.29
N PHE A 76 -4.87 -11.97 -1.99
CA PHE A 76 -4.67 -10.53 -1.87
C PHE A 76 -4.97 -9.79 -3.17
N THR A 77 -4.52 -10.31 -4.32
CA THR A 77 -4.76 -9.64 -5.61
C THR A 77 -6.25 -9.51 -5.87
N HIS A 78 -7.05 -10.54 -5.59
CA HIS A 78 -8.50 -10.49 -5.76
C HIS A 78 -9.19 -9.59 -4.72
N VAL A 79 -8.95 -9.79 -3.42
CA VAL A 79 -9.69 -9.06 -2.37
C VAL A 79 -9.41 -7.56 -2.43
N LEU A 80 -8.16 -7.16 -2.64
CA LEU A 80 -7.79 -5.75 -2.71
C LEU A 80 -8.35 -5.08 -3.97
N THR A 81 -8.37 -5.78 -5.12
CA THR A 81 -9.03 -5.28 -6.34
C THR A 81 -10.53 -5.08 -6.11
N GLY A 82 -11.20 -6.04 -5.48
CA GLY A 82 -12.62 -5.93 -5.14
C GLY A 82 -12.92 -4.76 -4.21
N LEU A 83 -12.11 -4.58 -3.16
CA LEU A 83 -12.24 -3.45 -2.22
C LEU A 83 -11.92 -2.12 -2.89
N ALA A 84 -10.88 -2.04 -3.73
CA ALA A 84 -10.51 -0.82 -4.46
C ALA A 84 -11.65 -0.33 -5.38
N ALA A 85 -12.36 -1.25 -6.01
CA ALA A 85 -13.55 -0.92 -6.80
C ALA A 85 -14.75 -0.52 -5.94
N ALA A 86 -14.99 -1.25 -4.85
CA ALA A 86 -16.21 -1.11 -4.06
C ALA A 86 -16.21 0.11 -3.13
N ARG A 87 -15.10 0.40 -2.44
CA ARG A 87 -15.03 1.42 -1.40
C ARG A 87 -15.51 2.82 -1.83
N PRO A 88 -15.05 3.37 -2.96
CA PRO A 88 -15.47 4.70 -3.41
C PRO A 88 -16.84 4.70 -4.09
N ALA A 89 -17.38 3.54 -4.43
CA ALA A 89 -18.60 3.41 -5.23
C ALA A 89 -19.88 3.66 -4.41
N ALA A 90 -20.87 4.31 -5.03
CA ALA A 90 -22.20 4.48 -4.45
C ALA A 90 -23.02 3.16 -4.49
N PRO A 91 -24.00 2.98 -3.60
CA PRO A 91 -24.95 1.89 -3.70
C PRO A 91 -25.59 1.83 -5.10
N GLY A 92 -25.73 0.64 -5.66
CA GLY A 92 -26.29 0.44 -7.01
C GLY A 92 -25.30 0.61 -8.16
N ASP A 93 -24.01 0.91 -7.90
CA ASP A 93 -22.98 0.92 -8.93
C ASP A 93 -22.74 -0.51 -9.46
N ALA A 94 -23.20 -0.75 -10.68
CA ALA A 94 -23.18 -2.09 -11.29
C ALA A 94 -21.78 -2.58 -11.64
N ASP A 95 -20.88 -1.68 -12.05
CA ASP A 95 -19.51 -2.05 -12.41
C ASP A 95 -18.68 -2.37 -11.17
N ALA A 96 -18.74 -1.54 -10.14
CA ALA A 96 -18.08 -1.81 -8.87
C ALA A 96 -18.62 -3.09 -8.21
N LEU A 97 -19.94 -3.30 -8.25
CA LEU A 97 -20.55 -4.53 -7.74
C LEU A 97 -20.07 -5.77 -8.49
N ARG A 98 -19.97 -5.70 -9.81
CA ARG A 98 -19.47 -6.81 -10.64
C ARG A 98 -18.03 -7.17 -10.27
N VAL A 99 -17.14 -6.18 -10.15
CA VAL A 99 -15.74 -6.39 -9.75
C VAL A 99 -15.66 -7.02 -8.36
N ALA A 100 -16.36 -6.43 -7.38
CA ALA A 100 -16.35 -6.90 -5.99
C ALA A 100 -16.91 -8.33 -5.87
N ARG A 101 -17.97 -8.65 -6.61
CA ARG A 101 -18.58 -9.99 -6.61
C ARG A 101 -17.65 -11.02 -7.24
N THR A 102 -17.06 -10.71 -8.41
CA THR A 102 -16.06 -11.59 -9.05
C THR A 102 -14.90 -11.88 -8.10
N ALA A 103 -14.41 -10.85 -7.40
CA ALA A 103 -13.37 -11.03 -6.41
C ALA A 103 -13.82 -11.91 -5.25
N LEU A 104 -15.02 -11.67 -4.69
CA LEU A 104 -15.54 -12.47 -3.57
C LEU A 104 -15.73 -13.94 -3.95
N ASP A 105 -16.22 -14.22 -5.16
CA ASP A 105 -16.37 -15.59 -5.70
C ASP A 105 -14.99 -16.26 -5.84
N ALA A 106 -13.97 -15.53 -6.28
CA ALA A 106 -12.60 -16.02 -6.38
C ALA A 106 -12.02 -16.41 -5.01
N LEU A 107 -12.30 -15.65 -3.94
CA LEU A 107 -11.84 -16.01 -2.58
C LEU A 107 -12.42 -17.35 -2.10
N GLY A 108 -13.63 -17.71 -2.51
CA GLY A 108 -14.28 -18.98 -2.19
C GLY A 108 -13.88 -20.13 -3.12
N SER A 109 -13.11 -19.89 -4.18
CA SER A 109 -12.66 -20.91 -5.11
C SER A 109 -11.62 -21.85 -4.49
N PRO A 110 -11.34 -23.02 -5.11
CA PRO A 110 -10.25 -23.88 -4.67
C PRO A 110 -8.88 -23.17 -4.62
N ALA A 111 -8.60 -22.27 -5.57
CA ALA A 111 -7.36 -21.49 -5.56
C ALA A 111 -7.33 -20.48 -4.40
N GLY A 112 -8.46 -19.78 -4.16
CA GLY A 112 -8.59 -18.78 -3.09
C GLY A 112 -8.54 -19.36 -1.69
N THR A 113 -8.87 -20.64 -1.52
CA THR A 113 -8.85 -21.34 -0.21
C THR A 113 -7.61 -22.24 -0.03
N ALA A 114 -6.87 -22.53 -1.09
CA ALA A 114 -5.76 -23.50 -1.07
C ALA A 114 -4.69 -23.26 0.02
N PRO A 115 -4.24 -22.01 0.31
CA PRO A 115 -3.23 -21.79 1.34
C PRO A 115 -3.76 -21.95 2.77
N PHE A 116 -5.08 -21.91 2.98
CA PHE A 116 -5.68 -21.72 4.29
C PHE A 116 -6.17 -23.04 4.91
N PRO A 117 -6.03 -23.20 6.24
CA PRO A 117 -6.39 -24.44 6.93
C PRO A 117 -7.90 -24.58 7.09
N ALA A 118 -8.54 -25.44 6.29
CA ALA A 118 -9.99 -25.65 6.32
C ALA A 118 -10.54 -26.10 7.70
N THR A 119 -9.69 -26.65 8.57
CA THR A 119 -10.04 -27.12 9.92
C THR A 119 -9.85 -26.05 11.00
N ALA A 120 -9.35 -24.86 10.65
CA ALA A 120 -9.21 -23.76 11.60
C ALA A 120 -10.55 -23.22 12.09
N GLN A 121 -10.51 -22.46 13.17
CA GLN A 121 -11.67 -21.75 13.72
C GLN A 121 -11.34 -20.23 13.78
N PRO A 122 -12.03 -19.41 12.99
CA PRO A 122 -13.04 -19.73 11.96
C PRO A 122 -12.46 -20.55 10.79
N ALA A 123 -13.34 -21.20 10.01
CA ALA A 123 -12.90 -22.01 8.86
C ALA A 123 -11.97 -21.19 7.93
N ASN A 124 -10.85 -21.77 7.51
CA ASN A 124 -9.76 -21.17 6.76
C ASN A 124 -8.96 -20.09 7.53
N GLY A 125 -9.13 -20.00 8.86
CA GLY A 125 -8.40 -19.04 9.70
C GLY A 125 -8.94 -17.61 9.66
N VAL A 126 -8.50 -16.80 10.63
CA VAL A 126 -8.99 -15.43 10.81
C VAL A 126 -8.64 -14.51 9.63
N PHE A 127 -7.49 -14.72 9.02
CA PHE A 127 -7.08 -13.97 7.83
C PHE A 127 -8.13 -14.09 6.72
N TRP A 128 -8.40 -15.31 6.27
CA TRP A 128 -9.37 -15.56 5.20
C TRP A 128 -10.77 -15.05 5.57
N ALA A 129 -11.22 -15.35 6.79
CA ALA A 129 -12.55 -14.99 7.26
C ALA A 129 -12.75 -13.47 7.36
N GLY A 130 -11.74 -12.74 7.90
CA GLY A 130 -11.80 -11.30 8.07
C GLY A 130 -11.87 -10.54 6.75
N TRP A 131 -10.95 -10.82 5.84
CA TRP A 131 -10.91 -10.17 4.54
C TRP A 131 -12.12 -10.53 3.66
N SER A 132 -12.55 -11.80 3.70
CA SER A 132 -13.76 -12.25 2.97
C SER A 132 -15.01 -11.56 3.50
N LEU A 133 -15.15 -11.38 4.81
CA LEU A 133 -16.26 -10.63 5.40
C LEU A 133 -16.19 -9.15 5.01
N ALA A 134 -14.99 -8.53 5.02
CA ALA A 134 -14.82 -7.13 4.62
C ALA A 134 -15.33 -6.89 3.19
N LEU A 135 -15.00 -7.78 2.25
CA LEU A 135 -15.46 -7.68 0.88
C LEU A 135 -16.96 -8.02 0.75
N ALA A 136 -17.46 -9.02 1.47
CA ALA A 136 -18.88 -9.37 1.48
C ALA A 136 -19.77 -8.21 1.98
N VAL A 137 -19.31 -7.45 2.97
CA VAL A 137 -19.98 -6.23 3.45
C VAL A 137 -20.11 -5.20 2.32
N GLU A 138 -19.06 -4.98 1.53
CA GLU A 138 -19.12 -4.05 0.40
C GLU A 138 -20.05 -4.56 -0.71
N VAL A 139 -20.02 -5.86 -1.02
CA VAL A 139 -20.96 -6.46 -1.97
C VAL A 139 -22.41 -6.27 -1.51
N ALA A 140 -22.71 -6.48 -0.24
CA ALA A 140 -24.05 -6.29 0.31
C ALA A 140 -24.47 -4.82 0.31
N ARG A 141 -23.52 -3.88 0.55
CA ARG A 141 -23.77 -2.44 0.48
C ARG A 141 -24.10 -1.98 -0.93
N LEU A 142 -23.38 -2.47 -1.93
CA LEU A 142 -23.57 -2.09 -3.32
C LEU A 142 -24.82 -2.71 -3.94
N SER A 143 -25.11 -3.99 -3.63
CA SER A 143 -26.22 -4.74 -4.24
C SER A 143 -27.57 -4.47 -3.60
N GLU A 144 -27.58 -4.11 -2.31
CA GLU A 144 -28.77 -3.96 -1.48
C GLU A 144 -29.70 -5.21 -1.44
N ARG A 145 -29.20 -6.40 -1.86
CA ARG A 145 -29.97 -7.63 -1.97
C ARG A 145 -30.07 -8.33 -0.62
N ALA A 146 -31.24 -8.93 -0.34
CA ALA A 146 -31.46 -9.67 0.90
C ALA A 146 -30.53 -10.88 1.06
N GLU A 147 -30.21 -11.57 -0.03
CA GLU A 147 -29.32 -12.74 -0.02
C GLU A 147 -27.89 -12.36 0.38
N ASP A 148 -27.35 -11.24 -0.11
CA ASP A 148 -26.01 -10.76 0.24
C ASP A 148 -25.95 -10.34 1.73
N ARG A 149 -27.01 -9.70 2.23
CA ARG A 149 -27.14 -9.38 3.67
C ARG A 149 -27.21 -10.63 4.53
N THR A 150 -27.86 -11.70 4.05
CA THR A 150 -27.93 -12.98 4.74
C THR A 150 -26.56 -13.65 4.78
N ASP A 151 -25.77 -13.60 3.70
CA ASP A 151 -24.41 -14.12 3.68
C ASP A 151 -23.50 -13.34 4.65
N VAL A 152 -23.58 -12.00 4.69
CA VAL A 152 -22.88 -11.19 5.69
C VAL A 152 -23.28 -11.58 7.10
N ALA A 153 -24.59 -11.75 7.39
CA ALA A 153 -25.05 -12.13 8.72
C ALA A 153 -24.49 -13.50 9.17
N ARG A 154 -24.44 -14.47 8.26
CA ARG A 154 -23.86 -15.80 8.53
C ARG A 154 -22.37 -15.69 8.82
N ARG A 155 -21.57 -15.05 7.93
CA ARG A 155 -20.11 -14.89 8.10
C ARG A 155 -19.76 -14.13 9.36
N ALA A 156 -20.47 -13.04 9.64
CA ALA A 156 -20.27 -12.25 10.84
C ALA A 156 -20.63 -13.03 12.12
N GLY A 157 -21.68 -13.85 12.08
CA GLY A 157 -22.04 -14.74 13.18
C GLY A 157 -20.96 -15.78 13.48
N GLU A 158 -20.44 -16.45 12.45
CA GLU A 158 -19.36 -17.44 12.55
C GLU A 158 -18.08 -16.82 13.12
N LEU A 159 -17.71 -15.63 12.63
CA LEU A 159 -16.52 -14.90 13.11
C LEU A 159 -16.68 -14.41 14.55
N ARG A 160 -17.85 -13.85 14.92
CA ARG A 160 -18.18 -13.45 16.29
C ARG A 160 -18.06 -14.63 17.25
N ASP A 161 -18.62 -15.78 16.88
CA ASP A 161 -18.62 -16.97 17.72
C ASP A 161 -17.19 -17.51 17.92
N ALA A 162 -16.38 -17.55 16.87
CA ALA A 162 -14.97 -17.91 16.96
C ALA A 162 -14.20 -16.92 17.86
N LEU A 163 -14.41 -15.62 17.67
CA LEU A 163 -13.72 -14.57 18.44
C LEU A 163 -14.05 -14.65 19.94
N THR A 164 -15.31 -14.87 20.29
CA THR A 164 -15.74 -14.92 21.68
C THR A 164 -15.46 -16.27 22.36
N ALA A 165 -15.21 -17.32 21.62
CA ALA A 165 -14.79 -18.62 22.13
C ALA A 165 -13.28 -18.66 22.45
N ASP A 166 -12.48 -17.78 21.84
CA ASP A 166 -11.05 -17.67 22.10
C ASP A 166 -10.78 -16.91 23.42
N ALA A 167 -9.83 -17.42 24.23
CA ALA A 167 -9.55 -16.85 25.55
C ALA A 167 -8.92 -15.45 25.48
N ASP A 168 -8.01 -15.27 24.52
CA ASP A 168 -7.18 -14.08 24.39
C ASP A 168 -7.73 -13.09 23.36
N GLY A 169 -8.61 -13.54 22.49
CA GLY A 169 -9.24 -12.74 21.46
C GLY A 169 -8.36 -12.49 20.24
N PHE A 170 -7.27 -13.24 20.06
CA PHE A 170 -6.41 -13.20 18.91
C PHE A 170 -6.38 -14.54 18.19
N LEU A 171 -7.18 -14.63 17.14
CA LEU A 171 -7.41 -15.87 16.41
C LEU A 171 -6.22 -16.26 15.53
N GLU A 172 -6.04 -17.56 15.33
CA GLU A 172 -5.02 -18.10 14.43
C GLU A 172 -5.37 -17.83 12.95
N ALA A 173 -4.40 -17.33 12.20
CA ALA A 173 -4.46 -17.29 10.74
C ALA A 173 -4.07 -18.65 10.15
N TYR A 174 -3.02 -19.27 10.72
CA TYR A 174 -2.55 -20.62 10.45
C TYR A 174 -2.30 -21.35 11.78
N PRO A 175 -2.27 -22.69 11.81
CA PRO A 175 -2.07 -23.45 13.05
C PRO A 175 -0.85 -22.98 13.85
N GLY A 176 -1.08 -22.52 15.06
CA GLY A 176 -0.06 -21.99 15.97
C GLY A 176 0.52 -20.63 15.57
N GLN A 177 -0.10 -19.93 14.63
CA GLN A 177 0.42 -18.65 14.12
C GLN A 177 -0.65 -17.55 14.26
N VAL A 178 -0.34 -16.56 15.07
CA VAL A 178 -1.25 -15.47 15.43
C VAL A 178 -0.61 -14.13 15.07
N TRP A 179 -1.20 -13.43 14.11
CA TRP A 179 -0.86 -12.05 13.78
C TRP A 179 -2.02 -11.14 14.20
N PRO A 180 -1.81 -10.23 15.14
CA PRO A 180 -2.84 -9.28 15.56
C PRO A 180 -3.47 -8.48 14.43
N CYS A 181 -2.74 -8.19 13.37
CA CYS A 181 -3.27 -7.47 12.21
C CYS A 181 -4.42 -8.21 11.53
N ASP A 182 -4.37 -9.54 11.45
CA ASP A 182 -5.44 -10.34 10.85
C ASP A 182 -6.72 -10.28 11.69
N THR A 183 -6.56 -10.35 13.02
CA THR A 183 -7.71 -10.20 13.92
C THR A 183 -8.27 -8.77 13.88
N VAL A 184 -7.43 -7.73 13.73
CA VAL A 184 -7.92 -6.34 13.55
C VAL A 184 -8.76 -6.20 12.29
N VAL A 185 -8.32 -6.75 11.15
CA VAL A 185 -9.11 -6.75 9.92
C VAL A 185 -10.45 -7.45 10.13
N ALA A 186 -10.45 -8.61 10.80
CA ALA A 186 -11.63 -9.39 11.09
C ALA A 186 -12.62 -8.65 11.99
N VAL A 187 -12.15 -8.04 13.08
CA VAL A 187 -13.01 -7.28 14.02
C VAL A 187 -13.54 -6.00 13.36
N ALA A 188 -12.76 -5.33 12.52
CA ALA A 188 -13.24 -4.18 11.76
C ALA A 188 -14.32 -4.57 10.74
N ALA A 189 -14.14 -5.70 10.04
CA ALA A 189 -15.16 -6.24 9.14
C ALA A 189 -16.44 -6.60 9.89
N LEU A 190 -16.29 -7.20 11.08
CA LEU A 190 -17.40 -7.50 11.98
C LEU A 190 -18.12 -6.21 12.41
N ALA A 191 -17.40 -5.17 12.80
CA ALA A 191 -17.95 -3.88 13.15
C ALA A 191 -18.70 -3.22 11.97
N ARG A 192 -18.15 -3.28 10.76
CA ARG A 192 -18.79 -2.76 9.54
C ARG A 192 -20.03 -3.54 9.11
N SER A 193 -20.11 -4.83 9.42
CA SER A 193 -21.27 -5.68 9.05
C SER A 193 -22.60 -5.13 9.56
N ARG A 194 -22.58 -4.39 10.69
CA ARG A 194 -23.74 -3.72 11.29
C ARG A 194 -24.46 -2.75 10.34
N ALA A 195 -23.73 -2.16 9.39
CA ALA A 195 -24.32 -1.21 8.43
C ALA A 195 -25.22 -1.88 7.39
N VAL A 196 -25.05 -3.19 7.17
CA VAL A 196 -25.79 -3.92 6.12
C VAL A 196 -26.60 -5.11 6.63
N ALA A 197 -26.28 -5.66 7.80
CA ALA A 197 -26.94 -6.83 8.37
C ALA A 197 -27.09 -6.71 9.89
N ALA A 198 -28.20 -7.18 10.42
CA ALA A 198 -28.39 -7.28 11.87
C ALA A 198 -27.77 -8.62 12.35
N VAL A 199 -26.72 -8.53 13.13
CA VAL A 199 -26.05 -9.69 13.75
C VAL A 199 -26.01 -9.49 15.27
N PRO A 200 -26.82 -10.21 16.04
CA PRO A 200 -26.85 -10.06 17.50
C PRO A 200 -25.47 -10.34 18.12
N GLY A 201 -25.09 -9.59 19.15
CA GLY A 201 -23.85 -9.81 19.92
C GLY A 201 -22.56 -9.29 19.26
N VAL A 202 -22.65 -8.59 18.12
CA VAL A 202 -21.49 -8.03 17.45
C VAL A 202 -20.89 -6.88 18.28
N ASP A 203 -21.72 -5.99 18.84
CA ASP A 203 -21.24 -4.87 19.63
C ASP A 203 -20.51 -5.36 20.88
N GLU A 204 -21.08 -6.33 21.58
CA GLU A 204 -20.48 -6.94 22.75
C GLU A 204 -19.15 -7.65 22.42
N ALA A 205 -19.06 -8.32 21.27
CA ALA A 205 -17.84 -8.98 20.82
C ALA A 205 -16.73 -7.96 20.49
N VAL A 206 -17.07 -6.85 19.83
CA VAL A 206 -16.13 -5.78 19.50
C VAL A 206 -15.63 -5.09 20.76
N GLU A 207 -16.51 -4.75 21.72
CA GLU A 207 -16.14 -4.17 23.01
C GLU A 207 -15.25 -5.13 23.81
N TRP A 208 -15.65 -6.40 23.88
CA TRP A 208 -14.91 -7.47 24.57
C TRP A 208 -13.48 -7.60 24.02
N TRP A 209 -13.34 -7.62 22.69
CA TRP A 209 -12.02 -7.69 22.04
C TRP A 209 -11.19 -6.43 22.30
N THR A 210 -11.77 -5.25 22.15
CA THR A 210 -11.09 -3.97 22.37
C THR A 210 -10.50 -3.89 23.78
N ALA A 211 -11.20 -4.40 24.80
CA ALA A 211 -10.70 -4.44 26.16
C ALA A 211 -9.42 -5.31 26.30
N ARG A 212 -9.35 -6.42 25.53
CA ARG A 212 -8.21 -7.36 25.58
C ARG A 212 -6.95 -6.84 24.91
N THR A 213 -7.08 -6.04 23.84
CA THR A 213 -5.91 -5.47 23.16
C THR A 213 -4.99 -4.68 24.08
N ARG A 214 -5.52 -4.17 25.21
CA ARG A 214 -4.72 -3.38 26.18
C ARG A 214 -3.64 -4.20 26.86
N ALA A 215 -3.86 -5.50 27.05
CA ALA A 215 -2.95 -6.38 27.80
C ALA A 215 -1.69 -6.77 26.99
N VAL A 216 -1.77 -6.75 25.67
CA VAL A 216 -0.67 -7.20 24.78
C VAL A 216 0.11 -6.06 24.13
N ARG A 217 -0.24 -4.80 24.46
CA ARG A 217 0.46 -3.65 23.85
C ARG A 217 1.92 -3.59 24.25
N ASP A 218 2.77 -3.29 23.29
CA ASP A 218 4.19 -3.07 23.50
C ASP A 218 4.42 -1.88 24.47
N PRO A 219 5.17 -2.06 25.56
CA PRO A 219 5.34 -1.02 26.57
C PRO A 219 6.14 0.19 26.08
N ALA A 220 6.99 0.03 25.05
CA ALA A 220 7.83 1.11 24.54
C ALA A 220 7.05 2.04 23.57
N THR A 221 6.26 1.46 22.68
CA THR A 221 5.53 2.21 21.67
C THR A 221 4.04 2.39 22.00
N GLY A 222 3.49 1.54 22.87
CA GLY A 222 2.07 1.46 23.16
C GLY A 222 1.23 0.87 22.01
N LEU A 223 1.86 0.34 20.97
CA LEU A 223 1.21 -0.26 19.80
C LEU A 223 0.98 -1.77 19.97
N LEU A 224 0.15 -2.38 19.13
CA LEU A 224 -0.04 -3.83 19.12
C LEU A 224 1.21 -4.52 18.56
N PRO A 225 1.56 -5.73 19.03
CA PRO A 225 2.70 -6.49 18.53
C PRO A 225 2.44 -6.97 17.08
N HIS A 226 3.52 -7.33 16.40
CA HIS A 226 3.44 -7.96 15.08
C HIS A 226 2.95 -9.39 15.20
N ARG A 227 3.51 -10.20 16.15
CA ARG A 227 3.20 -11.62 16.28
C ARG A 227 3.06 -12.05 17.74
N LEU A 228 2.08 -12.93 17.96
CA LEU A 228 1.85 -13.62 19.22
C LEU A 228 2.04 -15.12 19.05
N ALA A 229 2.34 -15.81 20.14
CA ALA A 229 2.13 -17.24 20.26
C ALA A 229 0.65 -17.54 20.49
N ALA A 230 0.24 -18.79 20.31
CA ALA A 230 -1.14 -19.24 20.55
C ALA A 230 -1.62 -19.07 22.02
N ASP A 231 -0.71 -18.89 22.96
CA ASP A 231 -1.02 -18.61 24.36
C ASP A 231 -1.03 -17.10 24.71
N GLY A 232 -1.03 -16.24 23.70
CA GLY A 232 -1.02 -14.78 23.86
C GLY A 232 0.35 -14.17 24.19
N THR A 233 1.41 -14.97 24.32
CA THR A 233 2.77 -14.45 24.57
C THR A 233 3.27 -13.65 23.37
N VAL A 234 3.82 -12.44 23.60
CA VAL A 234 4.40 -11.60 22.54
C VAL A 234 5.69 -12.24 22.03
N LEU A 235 5.72 -12.59 20.74
CA LEU A 235 6.89 -13.14 20.03
C LEU A 235 7.68 -12.06 19.30
N GLU A 236 6.98 -11.10 18.69
CA GLU A 236 7.61 -10.00 17.95
C GLU A 236 6.89 -8.69 18.27
N GLY A 237 7.66 -7.65 18.60
CA GLY A 237 7.15 -6.30 18.83
C GLY A 237 6.53 -5.65 17.58
N PRO A 238 6.07 -4.41 17.68
CA PRO A 238 5.42 -3.73 16.56
C PRO A 238 6.32 -3.60 15.34
N ARG A 239 5.77 -3.89 14.16
CA ARG A 239 6.40 -3.71 12.84
C ARG A 239 5.47 -2.89 11.95
N ALA A 240 6.05 -2.03 11.11
CA ALA A 240 5.28 -1.07 10.32
C ALA A 240 4.33 -1.71 9.31
N SER A 241 4.71 -2.82 8.67
CA SER A 241 3.84 -3.57 7.75
C SER A 241 2.51 -3.93 8.42
N SER A 242 2.55 -4.47 9.64
CA SER A 242 1.35 -4.78 10.42
C SER A 242 0.65 -3.54 10.97
N GLN A 243 1.41 -2.54 11.46
CA GLN A 243 0.80 -1.32 12.03
C GLN A 243 0.05 -0.52 10.99
N ALA A 244 0.62 -0.30 9.80
CA ALA A 244 -0.03 0.42 8.72
C ALA A 244 -1.34 -0.27 8.31
N LEU A 245 -1.33 -1.60 8.21
CA LEU A 245 -2.53 -2.37 7.91
C LEU A 245 -3.58 -2.21 9.01
N MET A 246 -3.21 -2.42 10.28
CA MET A 246 -4.13 -2.25 11.41
C MET A 246 -4.74 -0.86 11.44
N LEU A 247 -3.96 0.19 11.22
CA LEU A 247 -4.41 1.58 11.26
C LEU A 247 -5.37 1.96 10.13
N ALA A 248 -5.39 1.22 9.02
CA ALA A 248 -6.42 1.36 8.00
C ALA A 248 -7.79 0.82 8.44
N PHE A 249 -7.83 -0.10 9.41
CA PHE A 249 -9.04 -0.78 9.88
C PHE A 249 -9.49 -0.37 11.29
N LEU A 250 -8.58 -0.05 12.19
CA LEU A 250 -8.88 0.33 13.59
C LEU A 250 -9.92 1.45 13.74
N PRO A 251 -10.02 2.45 12.83
CA PRO A 251 -11.06 3.48 12.93
C PRO A 251 -12.50 2.94 12.90
N ASP A 252 -12.73 1.76 12.35
CA ASP A 252 -14.06 1.13 12.32
C ASP A 252 -14.41 0.43 13.65
N ILE A 253 -13.41 0.18 14.49
CA ILE A 253 -13.53 -0.48 15.79
C ILE A 253 -13.65 0.58 16.90
N ASP A 254 -12.62 1.40 17.05
CA ASP A 254 -12.51 2.47 18.05
C ASP A 254 -11.76 3.66 17.45
N PRO A 255 -12.48 4.69 16.95
CA PRO A 255 -11.84 5.86 16.32
C PRO A 255 -10.87 6.60 17.26
N GLY A 256 -11.17 6.66 18.56
CA GLY A 256 -10.34 7.36 19.53
C GLY A 256 -9.01 6.65 19.81
N ALA A 257 -9.06 5.33 19.97
CA ALA A 257 -7.86 4.50 20.09
C ALA A 257 -7.05 4.51 18.81
N ALA A 258 -7.71 4.38 17.64
CA ALA A 258 -7.07 4.43 16.33
C ALA A 258 -6.31 5.74 16.11
N ALA A 259 -6.90 6.88 16.44
CA ALA A 259 -6.26 8.19 16.35
C ALA A 259 -5.02 8.30 17.28
N THR A 260 -5.07 7.68 18.44
CA THR A 260 -3.92 7.64 19.37
C THR A 260 -2.81 6.75 18.83
N ASP A 261 -3.15 5.57 18.33
CA ASP A 261 -2.19 4.62 17.78
C ASP A 261 -1.56 5.16 16.49
N TYR A 262 -2.31 5.90 15.66
CA TYR A 262 -1.78 6.53 14.47
C TYR A 262 -0.69 7.58 14.80
N ARG A 263 -0.91 8.44 15.79
CA ARG A 263 0.15 9.38 16.21
C ARG A 263 1.42 8.67 16.68
N ARG A 264 1.27 7.59 17.47
CA ARG A 264 2.40 6.75 17.90
C ARG A 264 3.12 6.09 16.73
N PHE A 265 2.35 5.62 15.74
CA PHE A 265 2.90 5.07 14.50
C PHE A 265 3.71 6.11 13.73
N VAL A 266 3.17 7.32 13.53
CA VAL A 266 3.90 8.39 12.83
C VAL A 266 5.20 8.73 13.57
N GLU A 267 5.16 8.87 14.90
CA GLU A 267 6.33 9.16 15.71
C GLU A 267 7.39 8.04 15.66
N ALA A 268 6.97 6.79 15.70
CA ALA A 268 7.88 5.64 15.80
C ALA A 268 8.43 5.14 14.47
N PHE A 269 7.69 5.33 13.35
CA PHE A 269 8.01 4.65 12.09
C PHE A 269 8.19 5.58 10.89
N VAL A 270 7.58 6.78 10.88
CA VAL A 270 7.64 7.67 9.73
C VAL A 270 8.91 8.52 9.79
N VAL A 271 9.73 8.41 8.76
CA VAL A 271 11.03 9.10 8.68
C VAL A 271 11.22 9.85 7.38
N ARG A 272 12.21 10.77 7.37
CA ARG A 272 12.70 11.36 6.14
C ARG A 272 14.11 10.84 5.87
N GLU A 273 14.25 10.03 4.83
CA GLU A 273 15.53 9.50 4.38
C GLU A 273 15.87 10.03 2.97
N LEU A 274 17.06 10.58 2.80
CA LEU A 274 17.50 11.17 1.52
C LEU A 274 16.51 12.22 0.94
N GLY A 275 15.75 12.89 1.81
CA GLY A 275 14.76 13.90 1.41
C GLY A 275 13.40 13.33 0.98
N LEU A 276 13.22 12.01 1.01
CA LEU A 276 11.97 11.28 0.80
C LEU A 276 11.34 10.93 2.14
N VAL A 277 10.03 10.74 2.14
CA VAL A 277 9.29 10.24 3.30
C VAL A 277 9.08 8.74 3.12
N GLY A 278 9.31 7.99 4.17
CA GLY A 278 9.12 6.55 4.15
C GLY A 278 8.78 6.00 5.52
N VAL A 279 8.29 4.79 5.53
CA VAL A 279 7.94 4.08 6.74
C VAL A 279 8.99 3.00 7.01
N ARG A 280 9.72 3.12 8.12
CA ARG A 280 10.66 2.09 8.56
C ARG A 280 9.89 0.85 8.98
N GLU A 281 10.44 -0.33 8.69
CA GLU A 281 9.81 -1.58 9.13
C GLU A 281 9.86 -1.76 10.66
N TYR A 282 10.95 -1.29 11.28
CA TYR A 282 11.13 -1.32 12.73
C TYR A 282 11.12 0.09 13.32
N PRO A 283 10.69 0.26 14.57
CA PRO A 283 10.68 1.57 15.22
C PRO A 283 12.04 2.26 15.14
N VAL A 284 12.05 3.58 15.07
CA VAL A 284 13.29 4.38 15.06
C VAL A 284 14.19 3.96 16.22
N GLY A 285 15.45 3.67 15.91
CA GLY A 285 16.43 3.15 16.88
C GLY A 285 16.47 1.62 17.01
N THR A 286 15.59 0.91 16.29
CA THR A 286 15.62 -0.55 16.19
C THR A 286 15.99 -0.96 14.75
N GLU A 287 16.81 -1.98 14.62
CA GLU A 287 17.20 -2.58 13.33
C GLU A 287 16.66 -3.99 13.21
N GLY A 288 16.41 -4.44 11.98
CA GLY A 288 15.95 -5.79 11.67
C GLY A 288 16.03 -6.07 10.18
N GLU A 289 15.77 -7.31 9.81
CA GLU A 289 15.78 -7.77 8.42
C GLU A 289 14.38 -7.66 7.81
N GLY A 290 14.33 -7.46 6.48
CA GLY A 290 13.09 -7.52 5.73
C GLY A 290 12.64 -8.96 5.49
N ASP A 291 11.35 -9.15 5.31
CA ASP A 291 10.72 -10.42 4.98
C ASP A 291 9.71 -10.26 3.83
N VAL A 292 8.82 -11.25 3.66
CA VAL A 292 7.81 -11.22 2.58
C VAL A 292 6.81 -10.07 2.75
N ASP A 293 6.48 -9.69 3.99
CA ASP A 293 5.48 -8.64 4.29
C ASP A 293 6.06 -7.24 4.07
N SER A 294 7.29 -7.03 4.52
CA SER A 294 7.98 -5.75 4.39
C SER A 294 8.61 -5.55 3.01
N GLY A 295 8.91 -6.64 2.31
CA GLY A 295 9.83 -6.62 1.18
C GLY A 295 11.27 -6.27 1.59
N PRO A 296 12.17 -6.07 0.63
CA PRO A 296 13.54 -5.63 0.91
C PRO A 296 13.56 -4.21 1.48
N LEU A 297 14.32 -4.02 2.57
CA LEU A 297 14.43 -2.71 3.23
C LEU A 297 15.51 -1.84 2.57
N ILE A 298 15.16 -0.57 2.33
CA ILE A 298 16.09 0.44 1.82
C ILE A 298 16.37 1.46 2.94
N ALA A 299 17.55 1.47 3.52
CA ALA A 299 17.88 2.27 4.71
C ALA A 299 16.88 2.06 5.86
N GLY A 300 16.39 0.81 6.04
CA GLY A 300 15.39 0.45 7.03
C GLY A 300 13.94 0.76 6.63
N VAL A 301 13.72 1.44 5.51
CA VAL A 301 12.37 1.77 4.98
C VAL A 301 11.81 0.58 4.21
N SER A 302 10.57 0.21 4.51
CA SER A 302 9.75 -0.76 3.82
C SER A 302 8.87 -0.08 2.78
N LEU A 303 8.98 -0.48 1.51
CA LEU A 303 8.13 0.06 0.44
C LEU A 303 6.68 -0.42 0.58
N SER A 304 6.47 -1.67 1.01
CA SER A 304 5.13 -2.20 1.25
C SER A 304 4.45 -1.50 2.42
N ALA A 305 5.13 -1.34 3.56
CA ALA A 305 4.59 -0.58 4.69
C ALA A 305 4.28 0.87 4.31
N SER A 306 5.12 1.51 3.49
CA SER A 306 4.89 2.89 3.01
C SER A 306 3.64 2.96 2.10
N ALA A 307 3.43 1.98 1.22
CA ALA A 307 2.24 1.93 0.37
C ALA A 307 0.95 1.70 1.19
N VAL A 308 0.99 0.81 2.20
CA VAL A 308 -0.17 0.56 3.08
C VAL A 308 -0.41 1.74 4.04
N ALA A 309 0.64 2.45 4.46
CA ALA A 309 0.51 3.65 5.30
C ALA A 309 -0.25 4.79 4.61
N LEU A 310 -0.32 4.80 3.27
CA LEU A 310 -1.21 5.69 2.53
C LEU A 310 -2.67 5.48 2.95
N ALA A 311 -3.14 4.23 3.01
CA ALA A 311 -4.50 3.92 3.48
C ALA A 311 -4.71 4.37 4.93
N ALA A 312 -3.74 4.14 5.81
CA ALA A 312 -3.81 4.60 7.20
C ALA A 312 -3.90 6.12 7.31
N ALA A 313 -3.11 6.86 6.52
CA ALA A 313 -3.11 8.31 6.50
C ALA A 313 -4.45 8.88 5.97
N ASP A 314 -4.99 8.32 4.88
CA ASP A 314 -6.29 8.69 4.34
C ASP A 314 -7.40 8.42 5.35
N ARG A 315 -7.42 7.25 5.98
CA ARG A 315 -8.39 6.88 7.03
C ARG A 315 -8.36 7.85 8.22
N GLN A 316 -7.19 8.34 8.59
CA GLN A 316 -7.02 9.28 9.70
C GLN A 316 -7.22 10.76 9.29
N GLY A 317 -7.39 11.04 8.00
CA GLY A 317 -7.52 12.41 7.48
C GLY A 317 -6.19 13.19 7.51
N ASP A 318 -5.05 12.50 7.58
CA ASP A 318 -3.72 13.09 7.47
C ASP A 318 -3.37 13.31 5.99
N THR A 319 -4.02 14.30 5.40
CA THR A 319 -3.89 14.63 3.98
C THR A 319 -2.48 15.01 3.57
N GLY A 320 -1.65 15.51 4.50
CA GLY A 320 -0.25 15.87 4.25
C GLY A 320 0.62 14.64 4.02
N LEU A 321 0.53 13.66 4.92
CA LEU A 321 1.27 12.40 4.77
C LEU A 321 0.73 11.58 3.60
N ALA A 322 -0.59 11.48 3.45
CA ALA A 322 -1.23 10.76 2.35
C ALA A 322 -0.79 11.31 0.98
N ALA A 323 -0.87 12.63 0.77
CA ALA A 323 -0.43 13.25 -0.48
C ALA A 323 1.08 13.03 -0.75
N THR A 324 1.90 13.02 0.29
CA THR A 324 3.33 12.78 0.17
C THR A 324 3.62 11.35 -0.28
N LEU A 325 3.03 10.35 0.40
CA LEU A 325 3.21 8.93 0.06
C LEU A 325 2.65 8.61 -1.33
N ASP A 326 1.52 9.20 -1.71
CA ASP A 326 0.94 9.04 -3.05
C ASP A 326 1.84 9.63 -4.14
N ALA A 327 2.35 10.84 -3.94
CA ALA A 327 3.26 11.48 -4.90
C ALA A 327 4.59 10.70 -5.06
N GLU A 328 5.11 10.14 -3.98
CA GLU A 328 6.32 9.30 -4.02
C GLU A 328 6.04 7.96 -4.70
N ALA A 329 4.89 7.33 -4.45
CA ALA A 329 4.45 6.14 -5.19
C ALA A 329 4.33 6.43 -6.69
N GLU A 330 3.72 7.57 -7.07
CA GLU A 330 3.66 8.02 -8.45
C GLU A 330 5.05 8.22 -9.07
N LEU A 331 5.98 8.78 -8.30
CA LEU A 331 7.33 9.04 -8.80
C LEU A 331 8.11 7.75 -9.07
N PHE A 332 8.11 6.82 -8.11
CA PHE A 332 9.01 5.65 -8.11
C PHE A 332 8.41 4.40 -8.74
N ALA A 333 7.11 4.19 -8.62
CA ALA A 333 6.47 3.02 -9.19
C ALA A 333 6.19 3.12 -10.70
N LEU A 334 6.59 4.21 -11.35
CA LEU A 334 6.61 4.41 -12.80
C LEU A 334 5.27 4.01 -13.47
N PRO A 335 4.18 4.75 -13.25
CA PRO A 335 2.90 4.46 -13.85
C PRO A 335 2.99 4.53 -15.38
N VAL A 336 2.49 3.47 -16.03
CA VAL A 336 2.41 3.36 -17.47
C VAL A 336 0.94 3.30 -17.87
N PRO A 337 0.40 4.32 -18.54
CA PRO A 337 -0.93 4.21 -19.15
C PRO A 337 -0.88 3.22 -20.32
N TRP A 338 -1.87 2.36 -20.41
CA TRP A 338 -2.02 1.36 -21.47
C TRP A 338 -3.47 1.23 -21.89
N PHE A 339 -3.74 0.53 -23.00
CA PHE A 339 -5.11 0.38 -23.49
C PHE A 339 -6.08 -0.29 -22.52
N ASP A 340 -5.56 -1.15 -21.65
CA ASP A 340 -6.30 -1.89 -20.62
C ASP A 340 -6.29 -1.21 -19.24
N GLY A 341 -5.74 -0.01 -19.13
CA GLY A 341 -5.73 0.77 -17.90
C GLY A 341 -4.34 1.28 -17.50
N ARG A 342 -4.19 1.72 -16.25
CA ARG A 342 -2.95 2.24 -15.67
C ARG A 342 -2.31 1.18 -14.79
N ARG A 343 -1.05 0.88 -15.02
CA ARG A 343 -0.25 -0.10 -14.26
C ARG A 343 1.03 0.51 -13.73
N TYR A 344 1.51 0.01 -12.61
CA TYR A 344 2.76 0.42 -12.00
C TYR A 344 3.85 -0.63 -12.25
N ALA A 345 5.13 -0.18 -12.23
CA ALA A 345 6.27 -1.06 -12.50
C ALA A 345 6.05 -2.00 -13.71
N PHE A 346 5.46 -1.46 -14.79
CA PHE A 346 5.12 -2.20 -16.03
C PHE A 346 4.14 -3.37 -15.82
N GLY A 347 3.43 -3.43 -14.70
CA GLY A 347 2.50 -4.52 -14.36
C GLY A 347 3.18 -5.82 -13.96
N LEU A 348 4.45 -5.76 -13.54
CA LEU A 348 5.23 -6.94 -13.15
C LEU A 348 4.79 -7.55 -11.82
N LEU A 349 4.13 -6.76 -10.97
CA LEU A 349 3.71 -7.19 -9.63
C LEU A 349 2.26 -6.74 -9.35
N PRO A 350 1.26 -7.39 -9.96
CA PRO A 350 -0.16 -7.01 -9.83
C PRO A 350 -0.67 -6.92 -8.39
N VAL A 351 -0.13 -7.71 -7.45
CA VAL A 351 -0.48 -7.59 -6.04
C VAL A 351 -0.06 -6.24 -5.44
N ALA A 352 1.09 -5.69 -5.82
CA ALA A 352 1.51 -4.36 -5.37
C ALA A 352 0.62 -3.25 -5.96
N ASP A 353 0.22 -3.39 -7.25
CA ASP A 353 -0.81 -2.54 -7.86
C ASP A 353 -2.13 -2.61 -7.07
N ALA A 354 -2.56 -3.81 -6.65
CA ALA A 354 -3.78 -4.00 -5.88
C ALA A 354 -3.70 -3.35 -4.49
N PHE A 355 -2.57 -3.47 -3.78
CA PHE A 355 -2.36 -2.76 -2.51
C PHE A 355 -2.44 -1.24 -2.67
N LEU A 356 -1.79 -0.69 -3.69
CA LEU A 356 -1.81 0.75 -3.94
C LEU A 356 -3.21 1.23 -4.36
N ALA A 357 -3.92 0.48 -5.20
CA ALA A 357 -5.30 0.79 -5.60
C ALA A 357 -6.26 0.79 -4.41
N TRP A 358 -6.15 -0.23 -3.53
CA TRP A 358 -6.93 -0.31 -2.30
C TRP A 358 -6.59 0.83 -1.35
N ALA A 359 -5.30 1.13 -1.13
CA ALA A 359 -4.89 2.21 -0.23
C ALA A 359 -5.51 3.55 -0.64
N ARG A 360 -5.52 3.87 -1.93
CA ARG A 360 -6.12 5.07 -2.51
C ARG A 360 -7.65 5.10 -2.47
N ALA A 361 -8.28 3.94 -2.28
CA ALA A 361 -9.73 3.80 -2.25
C ALA A 361 -10.32 3.93 -0.83
N GLU A 362 -9.48 3.93 0.21
CA GLU A 362 -9.97 3.99 1.60
C GLU A 362 -10.43 5.41 1.96
N PRO A 363 -11.71 5.59 2.33
CA PRO A 363 -12.24 6.91 2.67
C PRO A 363 -11.78 7.33 4.07
N ALA A 364 -11.69 8.64 4.31
CA ALA A 364 -11.44 9.17 5.65
C ALA A 364 -12.49 8.67 6.64
N ALA A 365 -12.04 8.26 7.83
CA ALA A 365 -12.92 7.81 8.90
C ALA A 365 -13.41 9.00 9.75
N ALA A 366 -14.59 8.86 10.33
CA ALA A 366 -15.06 9.81 11.33
C ALA A 366 -14.14 9.78 12.57
N GLY A 367 -13.73 10.95 13.05
CA GLY A 367 -12.89 11.07 14.24
C GLY A 367 -11.39 10.76 14.03
N GLY A 368 -10.91 10.81 12.79
CA GLY A 368 -9.46 10.71 12.51
C GLY A 368 -8.65 11.84 13.13
N THR A 369 -7.31 11.69 13.19
CA THR A 369 -6.41 12.66 13.83
C THR A 369 -6.34 14.00 13.09
N GLY A 370 -6.64 14.02 11.78
CA GLY A 370 -6.25 15.10 10.91
C GLY A 370 -4.73 15.14 10.66
N PRO A 371 -4.20 16.27 10.17
CA PRO A 371 -2.77 16.42 9.89
C PRO A 371 -1.89 16.15 11.12
N THR A 372 -0.76 15.50 10.90
CA THR A 372 0.26 15.23 11.91
C THR A 372 1.55 16.03 11.63
N ASP A 373 2.52 15.97 12.56
CA ASP A 373 3.87 16.54 12.38
C ASP A 373 4.79 15.60 11.56
N ALA A 374 4.22 14.73 10.72
CA ALA A 374 5.00 13.87 9.83
C ALA A 374 5.96 14.69 8.97
N PRO A 375 7.19 14.20 8.72
CA PRO A 375 8.15 14.93 7.91
C PRO A 375 7.63 15.08 6.46
N GLY A 376 7.72 16.27 5.90
CA GLY A 376 7.33 16.50 4.51
C GLY A 376 8.43 16.10 3.51
N TRP A 377 8.04 15.76 2.30
CA TRP A 377 8.95 15.46 1.20
C TRP A 377 9.76 16.68 0.74
N LEU A 378 11.06 16.52 0.57
CA LEU A 378 11.96 17.57 0.05
C LEU A 378 12.03 17.52 -1.49
N TRP A 379 10.91 17.59 -2.17
CA TRP A 379 10.81 17.54 -3.63
C TRP A 379 11.69 18.57 -4.37
N PRO A 380 11.95 19.81 -3.87
CA PRO A 380 12.84 20.73 -4.56
C PRO A 380 14.28 20.21 -4.67
N VAL A 381 14.75 19.42 -3.69
CA VAL A 381 16.05 18.75 -3.73
C VAL A 381 16.08 17.73 -4.86
N TRP A 382 15.04 16.92 -4.98
CA TRP A 382 14.91 15.93 -6.04
C TRP A 382 14.78 16.55 -7.43
N LEU A 383 14.11 17.70 -7.55
CA LEU A 383 14.07 18.49 -8.77
C LEU A 383 15.50 18.95 -9.18
N LEU A 384 16.28 19.45 -8.22
CA LEU A 384 17.66 19.82 -8.47
C LEU A 384 18.52 18.62 -8.87
N VAL A 385 18.41 17.50 -8.15
CA VAL A 385 19.13 16.25 -8.47
C VAL A 385 18.81 15.78 -9.89
N ALA A 386 17.55 15.82 -10.30
CA ALA A 386 17.13 15.48 -11.67
C ALA A 386 17.75 16.38 -12.74
N LEU A 387 17.90 17.68 -12.48
CA LEU A 387 18.45 18.65 -13.41
C LEU A 387 19.99 18.63 -13.48
N LEU A 388 20.69 18.21 -12.42
CA LEU A 388 22.15 18.28 -12.31
C LEU A 388 22.92 17.64 -13.47
N PRO A 389 22.62 16.42 -13.95
CA PRO A 389 23.38 15.79 -15.03
C PRO A 389 23.30 16.59 -16.35
N GLY A 390 22.10 17.08 -16.69
CA GLY A 390 21.88 17.90 -17.87
C GLY A 390 22.57 19.26 -17.76
N ALA A 391 22.46 19.93 -16.61
CA ALA A 391 23.11 21.20 -16.34
C ALA A 391 24.65 21.12 -16.42
N ALA A 392 25.24 20.05 -15.85
CA ALA A 392 26.69 19.82 -15.91
C ALA A 392 27.20 19.75 -17.36
N LEU A 393 26.47 19.01 -18.24
CA LEU A 393 26.84 18.90 -19.66
C LEU A 393 26.71 20.20 -20.44
N VAL A 394 25.76 21.06 -20.06
CA VAL A 394 25.53 22.36 -20.75
C VAL A 394 26.52 23.43 -20.27
N LEU A 395 26.85 23.45 -18.96
CA LEU A 395 27.62 24.52 -18.33
C LEU A 395 29.16 24.29 -18.41
N VAL A 396 29.62 23.05 -18.17
CA VAL A 396 31.07 22.74 -18.15
C VAL A 396 31.83 23.09 -19.46
N PRO A 397 31.29 22.89 -20.67
CA PRO A 397 31.99 23.29 -21.89
C PRO A 397 32.17 24.82 -22.06
N ARG A 398 31.25 25.61 -21.48
CA ARG A 398 31.28 27.08 -21.56
C ARG A 398 32.33 27.68 -20.61
N THR A 399 32.47 27.15 -19.43
CA THR A 399 33.47 27.60 -18.46
C THR A 399 34.92 27.37 -18.92
N ARG A 400 35.19 26.27 -19.63
CA ARG A 400 36.52 26.00 -20.23
C ARG A 400 36.90 26.99 -21.34
N ARG A 401 35.96 27.61 -22.03
CA ARG A 401 36.24 28.66 -23.03
C ARG A 401 36.56 30.02 -22.41
N LEU A 402 36.09 30.29 -21.22
CA LEU A 402 36.32 31.54 -20.50
C LEU A 402 37.62 31.54 -19.69
N LEU A 403 38.25 30.39 -19.48
CA LEU A 403 39.47 30.20 -18.70
C LEU A 403 40.76 30.07 -19.55
N VAL A 404 40.68 30.19 -20.88
CA VAL A 404 41.90 30.24 -21.74
C VAL A 404 42.37 31.65 -21.77
N PRO A 405 43.53 32.00 -21.15
CA PRO A 405 44.10 33.33 -21.22
C PRO A 405 44.50 33.65 -22.67
N ALA A 406 44.14 34.83 -23.13
CA ALA A 406 44.66 35.34 -24.39
C ALA A 406 46.19 35.45 -24.29
N HIS A 407 46.92 34.56 -24.95
CA HIS A 407 48.34 34.72 -25.12
C HIS A 407 48.54 35.99 -25.98
N SER A 408 48.99 37.04 -25.34
CA SER A 408 49.52 38.25 -25.99
C SER A 408 50.78 37.86 -26.79
N THR A 409 50.67 37.85 -28.12
CA THR A 409 51.80 37.88 -29.00
C THR A 409 52.39 39.28 -28.95
N GLY A 410 53.55 39.43 -28.28
CA GLY A 410 54.48 40.53 -28.41
C GLY A 410 55.61 40.17 -29.37
#